data_d2d2ba532b1572ed501306e9554b771a
#
_entry.id   d2d2ba532b1572ed501306e9554b771a
#
_cell.length_a   1.000
_cell.length_b   1.000
_cell.length_c   1.000
_cell.angle_alpha   90.00
_cell.angle_beta   90.00
_cell.angle_gamma   90.00
#
_symmetry.space_group_name_H-M   'P 1'
#
loop_
_entity.id
_entity.type
_entity.pdbx_description
1 polymer ?
#
loop_
_entity_poly.entity_id
_entity_poly.type
_entity_poly.pdbx_seq_one_letter_code
_entity_poly.pdbx_strand_id
1 'polypeptide(L)'
;LEMKKVSLSLLIVFITALIFPCLQSCKKYDEGPILSLRSRKERVANTWRVDNYKINGDDYTSLVSGYSEIFTKSGNYSYSWGILNGSGNWSFQNKDAEIKLNGNDDQSSRTLYILKLEEKSFWYYYLDGNTRNELHMVAN
;
A
#
# COMPACT_ATOMS: atom_id res chain seq x y z
N LEU A 1 43.25 35.06 -27.77
CA LEU A 1 42.77 34.08 -26.78
C LEU A 1 41.38 33.59 -27.19
N GLU A 2 41.30 32.54 -27.99
CA GLU A 2 39.99 31.96 -28.36
C GLU A 2 39.40 31.24 -27.16
N MET A 3 38.46 31.86 -26.50
CA MET A 3 37.58 31.17 -25.58
C MET A 3 36.70 30.20 -26.39
N LYS A 4 37.03 28.91 -26.33
CA LYS A 4 36.20 27.84 -26.91
C LYS A 4 34.78 28.02 -26.41
N LYS A 5 33.88 28.32 -27.29
CA LYS A 5 32.42 28.25 -27.05
C LYS A 5 32.11 26.78 -26.75
N VAL A 6 32.22 26.40 -25.49
CA VAL A 6 31.61 25.13 -25.03
C VAL A 6 30.17 25.24 -25.40
N SER A 7 29.78 24.48 -26.40
CA SER A 7 28.45 24.59 -27.00
C SER A 7 27.39 24.41 -25.92
N LEU A 8 26.48 25.36 -25.82
CA LEU A 8 25.31 25.32 -24.93
C LEU A 8 24.59 23.98 -25.06
N SER A 9 24.63 23.36 -26.22
CA SER A 9 24.13 22.00 -26.48
C SER A 9 24.83 20.92 -25.67
N LEU A 10 26.15 21.02 -25.42
CA LEU A 10 26.89 20.05 -24.61
C LEU A 10 26.50 20.16 -23.13
N LEU A 11 26.24 21.37 -22.65
CA LEU A 11 25.76 21.63 -21.28
C LEU A 11 24.35 21.09 -21.08
N ILE A 12 23.46 21.27 -22.06
CA ILE A 12 22.08 20.77 -22.01
C ILE A 12 22.06 19.23 -22.03
N VAL A 13 22.90 18.58 -22.84
CA VAL A 13 23.02 17.12 -22.88
C VAL A 13 23.56 16.57 -21.55
N PHE A 14 24.48 17.29 -20.90
CA PHE A 14 25.02 16.87 -19.60
C PHE A 14 23.99 17.00 -18.45
N ILE A 15 23.17 18.06 -18.49
CA ILE A 15 22.09 18.28 -17.51
C ILE A 15 20.95 17.24 -17.70
N THR A 16 20.58 16.92 -18.94
CA THR A 16 19.58 15.88 -19.20
C THR A 16 20.05 14.47 -18.81
N ALA A 17 21.34 14.16 -18.97
CA ALA A 17 21.90 12.88 -18.56
C ALA A 17 21.95 12.70 -17.02
N LEU A 18 22.02 13.77 -16.25
CA LEU A 18 22.01 13.75 -14.77
C LEU A 18 20.61 13.60 -14.15
N ILE A 19 19.56 13.93 -14.91
CA ILE A 19 18.17 13.87 -14.42
C ILE A 19 17.55 12.47 -14.62
N PHE A 20 18.07 11.68 -15.58
CA PHE A 20 17.50 10.38 -15.95
C PHE A 20 17.58 9.27 -14.87
N PRO A 21 18.64 9.16 -14.05
CA PRO A 21 18.70 8.09 -13.04
C PRO A 21 17.81 8.32 -11.81
N CYS A 22 17.25 9.51 -11.61
CA CYS A 22 16.40 9.78 -10.44
C CYS A 22 14.96 9.25 -10.55
N LEU A 23 14.52 8.80 -11.73
CA LEU A 23 13.14 8.38 -11.96
C LEU A 23 12.89 6.88 -11.66
N GLN A 24 13.92 6.09 -11.38
CA GLN A 24 13.77 4.65 -11.18
C GLN A 24 13.48 4.21 -9.74
N SER A 25 13.43 5.14 -8.77
CA SER A 25 13.39 4.80 -7.34
C SER A 25 12.04 5.03 -6.64
N CYS A 26 10.95 5.32 -7.36
CA CYS A 26 9.70 5.74 -6.70
C CYS A 26 8.65 4.64 -6.52
N LYS A 27 8.87 3.41 -7.00
CA LYS A 27 7.90 2.34 -6.80
C LYS A 27 8.18 1.59 -5.50
N LYS A 28 7.42 1.90 -4.44
CA LYS A 28 7.58 1.31 -3.11
C LYS A 28 6.96 -0.08 -3.00
N TYR A 29 5.86 -0.32 -3.70
CA TYR A 29 5.12 -1.57 -3.72
C TYR A 29 5.15 -2.16 -5.13
N ASP A 30 5.01 -3.48 -5.26
CA ASP A 30 5.01 -4.18 -6.54
C ASP A 30 3.96 -3.61 -7.49
N GLU A 31 2.80 -3.25 -6.93
CA GLU A 31 1.76 -2.51 -7.62
C GLU A 31 1.44 -1.20 -6.87
N GLY A 32 1.19 -0.13 -7.60
CA GLY A 32 0.86 1.16 -7.00
C GLY A 32 1.39 2.37 -7.78
N PRO A 33 1.06 3.59 -7.34
CA PRO A 33 1.41 4.80 -8.06
C PRO A 33 2.91 5.07 -8.04
N ILE A 34 3.44 5.52 -9.17
CA ILE A 34 4.82 5.98 -9.28
C ILE A 34 5.00 7.28 -8.50
N LEU A 35 3.98 8.15 -8.51
CA LEU A 35 3.94 9.43 -7.79
C LEU A 35 2.60 9.56 -7.06
N SER A 36 2.64 10.06 -5.82
CA SER A 36 1.45 10.41 -5.04
C SER A 36 1.72 11.65 -4.19
N LEU A 37 0.78 12.59 -4.21
CA LEU A 37 0.81 13.78 -3.37
C LEU A 37 0.41 13.51 -1.93
N ARG A 38 -0.24 12.37 -1.66
CA ARG A 38 -0.61 11.94 -0.30
C ARG A 38 0.45 11.05 0.30
N SER A 39 0.71 11.23 1.58
CA SER A 39 1.59 10.33 2.34
C SER A 39 1.00 8.91 2.36
N ARG A 40 1.83 7.91 2.61
CA ARG A 40 1.37 6.50 2.75
C ARG A 40 0.35 6.36 3.86
N LYS A 41 0.57 7.03 4.98
CA LYS A 41 -0.36 7.03 6.12
C LYS A 41 -1.73 7.60 5.74
N GLU A 42 -1.77 8.65 4.95
CA GLU A 42 -3.03 9.23 4.45
C GLU A 42 -3.75 8.33 3.45
N ARG A 43 -3.01 7.53 2.69
CA ARG A 43 -3.61 6.57 1.75
C ARG A 43 -4.20 5.36 2.47
N VAL A 44 -3.53 4.85 3.53
CA VAL A 44 -4.10 3.76 4.35
C VAL A 44 -5.32 4.22 5.12
N ALA A 45 -5.30 5.45 5.66
CA ALA A 45 -6.37 6.00 6.50
C ALA A 45 -7.65 6.25 5.71
N ASN A 46 -8.50 5.24 5.65
CA ASN A 46 -9.75 5.22 4.90
C ASN A 46 -10.71 4.16 5.46
N THR A 47 -11.93 4.13 4.94
CA THR A 47 -12.85 3.01 5.05
C THR A 47 -12.73 2.16 3.80
N TRP A 48 -12.36 0.90 3.98
CA TRP A 48 -12.10 -0.06 2.92
C TRP A 48 -13.16 -1.16 2.90
N ARG A 49 -13.61 -1.55 1.72
CA ARG A 49 -14.45 -2.74 1.51
C ARG A 49 -13.74 -3.73 0.61
N VAL A 50 -14.02 -5.01 0.77
CA VAL A 50 -13.46 -6.05 -0.09
C VAL A 50 -14.04 -5.93 -1.50
N ASP A 51 -13.17 -5.98 -2.49
CA ASP A 51 -13.47 -6.10 -3.91
C ASP A 51 -13.13 -7.50 -4.43
N ASN A 52 -12.00 -8.06 -3.98
CA ASN A 52 -11.61 -9.43 -4.29
C ASN A 52 -10.85 -10.06 -3.10
N TYR A 53 -11.13 -11.34 -2.84
CA TYR A 53 -10.46 -12.14 -1.81
C TYR A 53 -9.96 -13.46 -2.38
N LYS A 54 -8.69 -13.78 -2.14
CA LYS A 54 -8.07 -15.02 -2.60
C LYS A 54 -7.43 -15.78 -1.46
N ILE A 55 -7.54 -17.10 -1.52
CA ILE A 55 -6.81 -18.03 -0.65
C ILE A 55 -5.86 -18.83 -1.53
N ASN A 56 -4.55 -18.71 -1.32
CA ASN A 56 -3.50 -19.36 -2.12
C ASN A 56 -3.66 -19.14 -3.64
N GLY A 57 -4.25 -17.99 -4.04
CA GLY A 57 -4.47 -17.61 -5.44
C GLY A 57 -5.87 -17.90 -5.97
N ASP A 58 -6.66 -18.76 -5.34
CA ASP A 58 -8.02 -19.09 -5.73
C ASP A 58 -9.03 -18.05 -5.19
N ASP A 59 -10.06 -17.73 -5.97
CA ASP A 59 -11.07 -16.72 -5.63
C ASP A 59 -12.10 -17.24 -4.62
N TYR A 60 -12.22 -16.55 -3.49
CA TYR A 60 -13.19 -16.78 -2.42
C TYR A 60 -13.97 -15.52 -2.05
N THR A 61 -14.07 -14.55 -2.94
CA THR A 61 -14.71 -13.25 -2.69
C THR A 61 -16.11 -13.37 -2.12
N SER A 62 -16.90 -14.35 -2.57
CA SER A 62 -18.27 -14.56 -2.08
C SER A 62 -18.36 -14.87 -0.59
N LEU A 63 -17.31 -15.43 0.01
CA LEU A 63 -17.28 -15.77 1.45
C LEU A 63 -17.14 -14.54 2.35
N VAL A 64 -16.61 -13.44 1.83
CA VAL A 64 -16.32 -12.22 2.60
C VAL A 64 -17.22 -11.05 2.21
N SER A 65 -18.39 -11.34 1.67
CA SER A 65 -19.39 -10.31 1.32
C SER A 65 -19.71 -9.45 2.56
N GLY A 66 -19.66 -8.13 2.39
CA GLY A 66 -19.90 -7.18 3.48
C GLY A 66 -18.73 -6.98 4.45
N TYR A 67 -17.58 -7.61 4.23
CA TYR A 67 -16.39 -7.33 5.02
C TYR A 67 -15.85 -5.93 4.72
N SER A 68 -15.55 -5.21 5.79
CA SER A 68 -14.98 -3.87 5.71
C SER A 68 -13.96 -3.61 6.82
N GLU A 69 -13.05 -2.69 6.55
CA GLU A 69 -12.01 -2.24 7.47
C GLU A 69 -11.94 -0.73 7.53
N ILE A 70 -11.64 -0.19 8.69
CA ILE A 70 -11.41 1.24 8.89
C ILE A 70 -10.03 1.43 9.50
N PHE A 71 -9.22 2.24 8.83
CA PHE A 71 -7.94 2.72 9.34
C PHE A 71 -8.02 4.22 9.53
N THR A 72 -7.61 4.71 10.67
CA THR A 72 -7.59 6.16 10.96
C THR A 72 -6.17 6.72 10.90
N LYS A 73 -6.03 8.00 10.64
CA LYS A 73 -4.73 8.71 10.70
C LYS A 73 -4.11 8.68 12.10
N SER A 74 -4.92 8.54 13.14
CA SER A 74 -4.45 8.42 14.53
C SER A 74 -3.88 7.05 14.87
N GLY A 75 -3.99 6.05 13.97
CA GLY A 75 -3.46 4.71 14.17
C GLY A 75 -4.48 3.73 14.74
N ASN A 76 -5.77 4.06 14.75
CA ASN A 76 -6.80 3.11 15.15
C ASN A 76 -7.22 2.26 13.94
N TYR A 77 -7.53 1.00 14.21
CA TYR A 77 -8.02 0.00 13.26
C TYR A 77 -9.31 -0.62 13.78
N SER A 78 -10.23 -0.91 12.87
CA SER A 78 -11.38 -1.77 13.15
C SER A 78 -11.83 -2.50 11.90
N TYR A 79 -12.45 -3.66 12.09
CA TYR A 79 -13.11 -4.40 11.01
C TYR A 79 -14.56 -4.73 11.39
N SER A 80 -15.37 -4.99 10.37
CA SER A 80 -16.74 -5.45 10.49
C SER A 80 -17.06 -6.48 9.41
N TRP A 81 -17.72 -7.57 9.80
CA TRP A 81 -18.20 -8.62 8.92
C TRP A 81 -19.47 -9.25 9.50
N GLY A 82 -20.64 -8.82 9.04
CA GLY A 82 -21.91 -9.24 9.62
C GLY A 82 -22.01 -8.84 11.09
N ILE A 83 -22.14 -9.84 11.96
CA ILE A 83 -22.15 -9.65 13.43
C ILE A 83 -20.76 -9.64 14.06
N LEU A 84 -19.74 -10.08 13.32
CA LEU A 84 -18.36 -10.08 13.79
C LEU A 84 -17.73 -8.69 13.61
N ASN A 85 -17.02 -8.26 14.63
CA ASN A 85 -16.27 -7.02 14.60
C ASN A 85 -15.08 -7.10 15.58
N GLY A 86 -14.08 -6.31 15.32
CA GLY A 86 -12.93 -6.18 16.21
C GLY A 86 -12.23 -4.86 15.97
N SER A 87 -11.35 -4.51 16.88
CA SER A 87 -10.62 -3.27 16.83
C SER A 87 -9.23 -3.39 17.45
N GLY A 88 -8.40 -2.43 17.15
CA GLY A 88 -7.05 -2.34 17.67
C GLY A 88 -6.34 -1.10 17.13
N ASN A 89 -5.04 -1.19 17.09
CA ASN A 89 -4.18 -0.15 16.55
C ASN A 89 -3.40 -0.67 15.36
N TRP A 90 -3.01 0.22 14.47
CA TRP A 90 -2.15 -0.10 13.35
C TRP A 90 -0.95 0.81 13.26
N SER A 91 0.14 0.27 12.76
CA SER A 91 1.36 1.02 12.47
C SER A 91 2.11 0.41 11.30
N PHE A 92 2.84 1.24 10.57
CA PHE A 92 3.79 0.74 9.60
C PHE A 92 5.00 0.08 10.27
N GLN A 93 5.53 -0.96 9.65
CA GLN A 93 6.81 -1.57 9.97
C GLN A 93 7.58 -1.93 8.69
N ASN A 94 8.81 -2.41 8.84
CA ASN A 94 9.67 -2.81 7.72
C ASN A 94 9.76 -1.74 6.62
N LYS A 95 10.11 -0.51 7.00
CA LYS A 95 10.20 0.66 6.09
C LYS A 95 8.90 0.90 5.30
N ASP A 96 7.75 0.76 5.94
CA ASP A 96 6.40 0.90 5.38
C ASP A 96 6.01 -0.15 4.31
N ALA A 97 6.73 -1.26 4.22
CA ALA A 97 6.33 -2.38 3.37
C ALA A 97 5.21 -3.22 3.99
N GLU A 98 5.02 -3.09 5.30
CA GLU A 98 4.09 -3.87 6.09
C GLU A 98 3.28 -2.97 7.04
N ILE A 99 2.10 -3.45 7.42
CA ILE A 99 1.29 -2.89 8.50
C ILE A 99 1.18 -3.95 9.60
N LYS A 100 1.51 -3.57 10.82
CA LYS A 100 1.22 -4.36 12.01
C LYS A 100 -0.10 -3.94 12.60
N LEU A 101 -1.01 -4.90 12.77
CA LEU A 101 -2.24 -4.77 13.55
C LEU A 101 -2.03 -5.35 14.94
N ASN A 102 -2.48 -4.65 15.97
CA ASN A 102 -2.47 -5.07 17.36
C ASN A 102 -3.88 -4.86 17.94
N GLY A 103 -4.65 -5.90 18.01
CA GLY A 103 -6.04 -5.88 18.46
C GLY A 103 -6.35 -6.93 19.50
N ASN A 104 -7.63 -7.18 19.74
CA ASN A 104 -8.13 -8.05 20.80
C ASN A 104 -8.41 -9.48 20.34
N ASP A 105 -8.32 -9.74 19.04
CA ASP A 105 -8.57 -11.06 18.43
C ASP A 105 -7.57 -11.34 17.30
N ASP A 106 -7.57 -12.56 16.79
CA ASP A 106 -6.64 -13.00 15.74
C ASP A 106 -6.84 -12.21 14.43
N GLN A 107 -8.08 -11.79 14.12
CA GLN A 107 -8.39 -10.99 12.94
C GLN A 107 -7.81 -9.58 13.03
N SER A 108 -7.82 -8.98 14.20
CA SER A 108 -7.26 -7.65 14.47
C SER A 108 -5.80 -7.67 14.96
N SER A 109 -5.14 -8.84 15.02
CA SER A 109 -3.76 -9.02 15.48
C SER A 109 -2.92 -9.79 14.46
N ARG A 110 -2.50 -9.13 13.38
CA ARG A 110 -1.74 -9.73 12.29
C ARG A 110 -0.81 -8.76 11.59
N THR A 111 0.03 -9.26 10.72
CA THR A 111 0.86 -8.46 9.82
C THR A 111 0.26 -8.50 8.42
N LEU A 112 0.03 -7.32 7.84
CA LEU A 112 -0.41 -7.14 6.47
C LEU A 112 0.79 -6.79 5.60
N TYR A 113 1.05 -7.56 4.55
CA TYR A 113 2.11 -7.33 3.57
C TYR A 113 1.52 -6.57 2.40
N ILE A 114 1.95 -5.33 2.19
CA ILE A 114 1.34 -4.43 1.21
C ILE A 114 1.79 -4.80 -0.22
N LEU A 115 0.83 -5.04 -1.10
CA LEU A 115 1.02 -5.26 -2.53
C LEU A 115 0.79 -3.98 -3.33
N LYS A 116 -0.25 -3.22 -2.96
CA LYS A 116 -0.67 -1.99 -3.63
C LYS A 116 -1.23 -1.00 -2.61
N LEU A 117 -0.85 0.26 -2.72
CA LEU A 117 -1.40 1.32 -1.88
C LEU A 117 -1.58 2.60 -2.71
N GLU A 118 -2.78 2.79 -3.20
CA GLU A 118 -3.25 3.98 -3.91
C GLU A 118 -4.32 4.71 -3.10
N GLU A 119 -4.83 5.81 -3.62
CA GLU A 119 -5.87 6.61 -2.95
C GLU A 119 -7.19 5.84 -2.77
N LYS A 120 -7.53 4.97 -3.72
CA LYS A 120 -8.79 4.20 -3.76
C LYS A 120 -8.60 2.70 -3.83
N SER A 121 -7.37 2.21 -3.76
CA SER A 121 -7.04 0.78 -3.82
C SER A 121 -5.98 0.45 -2.79
N PHE A 122 -6.27 -0.52 -1.95
CA PHE A 122 -5.36 -1.03 -0.94
C PHE A 122 -5.33 -2.56 -1.02
N TRP A 123 -4.26 -3.15 -1.56
CA TRP A 123 -4.10 -4.58 -1.71
C TRP A 123 -3.01 -5.07 -0.77
N TYR A 124 -3.30 -6.12 -0.06
CA TYR A 124 -2.36 -6.74 0.87
C TYR A 124 -2.63 -8.23 0.97
N TYR A 125 -1.69 -8.95 1.52
CA TYR A 125 -1.91 -10.32 1.99
C TYR A 125 -1.47 -10.45 3.44
N TYR A 126 -1.99 -11.45 4.10
CA TYR A 126 -1.48 -11.94 5.38
C TYR A 126 -1.35 -13.46 5.32
N LEU A 127 -0.56 -14.00 6.26
CA LEU A 127 -0.35 -15.45 6.39
C LEU A 127 -1.08 -15.95 7.62
N ASP A 128 -1.80 -17.06 7.45
CA ASP A 128 -2.35 -17.88 8.51
C ASP A 128 -1.69 -19.26 8.41
N GLY A 129 -0.68 -19.51 9.24
CA GLY A 129 0.24 -20.59 9.04
C GLY A 129 0.90 -20.51 7.66
N ASN A 130 0.69 -21.52 6.82
CA ASN A 130 1.19 -21.57 5.44
C ASN A 130 0.17 -21.06 4.40
N THR A 131 -1.01 -20.64 4.84
CA THR A 131 -2.07 -20.17 3.96
C THR A 131 -1.91 -18.68 3.71
N ARG A 132 -1.80 -18.30 2.43
CA ARG A 132 -1.79 -16.91 2.00
C ARG A 132 -3.22 -16.43 1.75
N ASN A 133 -3.64 -15.43 2.48
CA ASN A 133 -4.91 -14.76 2.34
C ASN A 133 -4.67 -13.38 1.74
N GLU A 134 -5.15 -13.13 0.52
CA GLU A 134 -4.91 -11.90 -0.22
C GLU A 134 -6.22 -11.13 -0.40
N LEU A 135 -6.24 -9.86 0.01
CA LEU A 135 -7.39 -8.98 -0.10
C LEU A 135 -7.06 -7.79 -1.03
N HIS A 136 -7.93 -7.59 -2.00
CA HIS A 136 -7.97 -6.37 -2.81
C HIS A 136 -9.11 -5.51 -2.28
N MET A 137 -8.75 -4.43 -1.61
CA MET A 137 -9.69 -3.51 -0.99
C MET A 137 -9.84 -2.26 -1.85
N VAL A 138 -11.06 -1.73 -1.89
CA VAL A 138 -11.38 -0.45 -2.53
C VAL A 138 -11.98 0.50 -1.51
N ALA A 139 -11.76 1.80 -1.72
CA ALA A 139 -12.33 2.84 -0.86
C ALA A 139 -13.86 2.84 -0.95
N ASN A 140 -14.52 2.99 0.20
CA ASN A 140 -15.98 3.05 0.29
C ASN A 140 -16.50 4.41 -0.15
#